data_24a22ce70fea92e65c6f8bc7afa40890
#
_entry.id   24a22ce70fea92e65c6f8bc7afa40890
#
_cell.length_a   1.000
_cell.length_b   1.000
_cell.length_c   1.000
_cell.angle_alpha   90.00
_cell.angle_beta   90.00
_cell.angle_gamma   90.00
#
_symmetry.space_group_name_H-M   'P 1'
#
loop_
_entity.id
_entity.type
_entity.pdbx_description
1 polymer ?
#
loop_
_entity_poly.entity_id
_entity_poly.type
_entity_poly.pdbx_seq_one_letter_code
_entity_poly.pdbx_strand_id
1 'polypeptide(L)'
;MKKAKEKILPMLSMAALAMCVGCASISTTDRGMLNGVAVKGTDGVPVEHVWLGTSGEYVFWSIPLGSGEFYWDEHARKLDTRTAWFRDCVGIAELQEALLKYAESRNCDVAEVSYFDSDTSYAGVSYEGIIGILFGSSNMGVSAVLVPRKNAVNK
;
A
#
# COMPACT_ATOMS: atom_id res chain seq x y z
N MET A 1 -38.72 -23.14 -3.35
CA MET A 1 -38.09 -21.86 -3.02
C MET A 1 -37.07 -21.91 -1.90
N LYS A 2 -37.09 -22.83 -0.91
CA LYS A 2 -36.06 -22.95 0.15
C LYS A 2 -34.64 -23.28 -0.35
N LYS A 3 -34.52 -24.25 -1.31
CA LYS A 3 -33.22 -24.71 -1.83
C LYS A 3 -32.40 -23.64 -2.60
N ALA A 4 -33.04 -22.62 -3.16
CA ALA A 4 -32.34 -21.54 -3.85
C ALA A 4 -31.66 -20.54 -2.84
N LYS A 5 -32.29 -20.31 -1.69
CA LYS A 5 -31.75 -19.41 -0.66
C LYS A 5 -30.48 -19.96 0.00
N GLU A 6 -30.38 -21.32 0.14
CA GLU A 6 -29.21 -21.95 0.78
C GLU A 6 -27.94 -21.89 -0.10
N LYS A 7 -28.09 -21.74 -1.43
CA LYS A 7 -26.94 -21.61 -2.33
C LYS A 7 -26.50 -20.16 -2.57
N ILE A 8 -27.40 -19.19 -2.34
CA ILE A 8 -27.10 -17.78 -2.55
C ILE A 8 -26.26 -17.20 -1.38
N LEU A 9 -26.49 -17.69 -0.17
CA LEU A 9 -25.79 -17.21 1.02
C LEU A 9 -24.27 -17.43 0.95
N PRO A 10 -23.75 -18.65 0.61
CA PRO A 10 -22.32 -18.87 0.48
C PRO A 10 -21.71 -18.12 -0.72
N MET A 11 -22.46 -17.91 -1.80
CA MET A 11 -21.98 -17.09 -2.93
C MET A 11 -21.85 -15.60 -2.57
N LEU A 12 -22.79 -15.06 -1.80
CA LEU A 12 -22.72 -13.68 -1.31
C LEU A 12 -21.57 -13.50 -0.31
N SER A 13 -21.31 -14.49 0.56
CA SER A 13 -20.19 -14.43 1.50
C SER A 13 -18.83 -14.51 0.79
N MET A 14 -18.70 -15.35 -0.25
CA MET A 14 -17.49 -15.39 -1.09
C MET A 14 -17.29 -14.10 -1.88
N ALA A 15 -18.36 -13.49 -2.39
CA ALA A 15 -18.27 -12.21 -3.09
C ALA A 15 -17.91 -11.07 -2.15
N ALA A 16 -18.38 -11.08 -0.90
CA ALA A 16 -18.00 -10.11 0.12
C ALA A 16 -16.53 -10.26 0.57
N LEU A 17 -16.04 -11.50 0.68
CA LEU A 17 -14.61 -11.78 0.94
C LEU A 17 -13.72 -11.28 -0.21
N ALA A 18 -14.16 -11.38 -1.45
CA ALA A 18 -13.40 -10.93 -2.62
C ALA A 18 -13.27 -9.40 -2.70
N MET A 19 -14.07 -8.64 -1.94
CA MET A 19 -13.99 -7.17 -1.90
C MET A 19 -13.03 -6.65 -0.81
N CYS A 20 -12.54 -7.48 0.08
CA CYS A 20 -11.60 -7.13 1.14
C CYS A 20 -10.17 -7.55 0.77
N VAL A 21 -9.72 -7.16 -0.41
CA VAL A 21 -8.35 -7.44 -0.82
C VAL A 21 -7.49 -6.24 -0.54
N GLY A 22 -6.33 -6.47 0.04
CA GLY A 22 -5.36 -5.42 0.30
C GLY A 22 -5.00 -4.64 -0.97
N CYS A 23 -4.76 -3.37 -0.82
CA CYS A 23 -4.40 -2.48 -1.91
C CYS A 23 -3.08 -1.76 -1.64
N ALA A 24 -2.40 -1.37 -2.72
CA ALA A 24 -1.28 -0.45 -2.64
C ALA A 24 -1.69 0.91 -3.20
N SER A 25 -1.11 1.97 -2.69
CA SER A 25 -1.39 3.33 -3.10
C SER A 25 -0.12 4.16 -3.20
N ILE A 26 -0.08 5.02 -4.20
CA ILE A 26 0.98 6.00 -4.41
C ILE A 26 0.32 7.37 -4.40
N SER A 27 0.79 8.25 -3.53
CA SER A 27 0.36 9.63 -3.49
C SER A 27 1.58 10.54 -3.48
N THR A 28 1.53 11.57 -4.31
CA THR A 28 2.62 12.53 -4.43
C THR A 28 2.09 13.94 -4.31
N THR A 29 2.86 14.80 -3.67
CA THR A 29 2.58 16.23 -3.62
C THR A 29 3.74 16.99 -4.25
N ASP A 30 3.41 17.78 -5.25
CA ASP A 30 4.40 18.63 -5.90
C ASP A 30 4.84 19.79 -4.99
N ARG A 31 6.15 19.91 -4.84
CA ARG A 31 6.86 21.16 -4.58
C ARG A 31 6.60 21.87 -3.26
N GLY A 32 6.90 21.20 -2.15
CA GLY A 32 7.14 21.94 -0.90
C GLY A 32 5.99 22.81 -0.39
N MET A 33 4.76 22.54 -0.85
CA MET A 33 3.57 23.24 -0.41
C MET A 33 2.62 22.27 0.30
N LEU A 34 2.29 22.55 1.52
CA LEU A 34 1.26 21.86 2.27
C LEU A 34 0.10 22.84 2.51
N ASN A 35 -1.06 22.60 1.89
CA ASN A 35 -2.24 23.49 2.02
C ASN A 35 -1.94 24.99 1.78
N GLY A 36 -1.10 25.27 0.78
CA GLY A 36 -0.70 26.66 0.46
C GLY A 36 0.41 27.24 1.33
N VAL A 37 0.92 26.47 2.29
CA VAL A 37 2.05 26.87 3.13
C VAL A 37 3.33 26.24 2.57
N ALA A 38 4.35 27.07 2.34
CA ALA A 38 5.65 26.56 1.87
C ALA A 38 6.31 25.69 2.96
N VAL A 39 6.71 24.47 2.61
CA VAL A 39 7.50 23.62 3.49
C VAL A 39 8.93 24.12 3.47
N LYS A 40 9.39 24.70 4.56
CA LYS A 40 10.78 25.13 4.74
C LYS A 40 11.70 23.91 4.75
N GLY A 41 12.72 23.95 3.92
CA GLY A 41 13.73 22.92 4.09
C GLY A 41 14.87 22.89 3.09
N THR A 42 14.75 23.52 1.94
CA THR A 42 15.79 23.38 0.93
C THR A 42 15.89 24.63 0.09
N ASP A 43 16.53 25.64 0.55
CA ASP A 43 17.04 26.85 -0.14
C ASP A 43 16.75 26.92 -1.67
N GLY A 44 15.46 26.95 -2.06
CA GLY A 44 15.03 27.05 -3.46
C GLY A 44 15.12 25.75 -4.28
N VAL A 45 15.53 24.63 -3.72
CA VAL A 45 15.52 23.32 -4.41
C VAL A 45 14.09 22.75 -4.38
N PRO A 46 13.53 22.36 -5.52
CA PRO A 46 12.22 21.72 -5.55
C PRO A 46 12.28 20.39 -4.81
N VAL A 47 11.38 20.19 -3.86
CA VAL A 47 11.20 18.92 -3.13
C VAL A 47 9.89 18.29 -3.52
N GLU A 48 9.90 16.97 -3.65
CA GLU A 48 8.72 16.16 -3.87
C GLU A 48 8.46 15.35 -2.60
N HIS A 49 7.24 15.37 -2.09
CA HIS A 49 6.80 14.49 -1.03
C HIS A 49 6.08 13.30 -1.65
N VAL A 50 6.49 12.11 -1.28
CA VAL A 50 5.85 10.86 -1.71
C VAL A 50 5.34 10.08 -0.52
N TRP A 51 4.14 9.53 -0.67
CA TRP A 51 3.55 8.55 0.22
C TRP A 51 3.32 7.26 -0.55
N LEU A 52 3.84 6.16 -0.04
CA LEU A 52 3.56 4.81 -0.52
C LEU A 52 2.90 4.04 0.61
N GLY A 53 1.75 3.45 0.35
CA GLY A 53 1.03 2.65 1.31
C GLY A 53 0.64 1.30 0.74
N THR A 54 0.68 0.26 1.54
CA THR A 54 0.20 -1.07 1.21
C THR A 54 -0.61 -1.63 2.36
N SER A 55 -1.61 -2.42 2.01
CA SER A 55 -2.42 -3.16 2.98
C SER A 55 -2.57 -4.61 2.56
N GLY A 56 -2.75 -5.48 3.52
CA GLY A 56 -2.98 -6.91 3.31
C GLY A 56 -4.07 -7.45 4.21
N GLU A 57 -4.80 -8.44 3.73
CA GLU A 57 -5.82 -9.17 4.45
C GLU A 57 -5.37 -10.60 4.69
N TYR A 58 -5.60 -11.10 5.91
CA TYR A 58 -5.10 -12.39 6.38
C TYR A 58 -6.21 -13.20 7.04
N VAL A 59 -6.12 -14.53 6.88
CA VAL A 59 -6.92 -15.49 7.65
C VAL A 59 -6.02 -16.09 8.73
N PHE A 60 -6.56 -16.25 9.94
CA PHE A 60 -5.80 -16.72 11.10
C PHE A 60 -4.52 -15.91 11.35
N TRP A 61 -4.53 -14.60 11.02
CA TRP A 61 -3.43 -13.62 11.16
C TRP A 61 -2.13 -13.93 10.40
N SER A 62 -2.05 -15.04 9.69
CA SER A 62 -0.79 -15.46 9.06
C SER A 62 -0.93 -15.95 7.63
N ILE A 63 -2.13 -16.29 7.18
CA ILE A 63 -2.35 -16.77 5.82
C ILE A 63 -2.84 -15.59 4.98
N PRO A 64 -2.03 -15.06 4.06
CA PRO A 64 -2.44 -13.93 3.25
C PRO A 64 -3.56 -14.34 2.28
N LEU A 65 -4.64 -13.58 2.26
CA LEU A 65 -5.67 -13.66 1.24
C LEU A 65 -5.28 -12.83 0.02
N GLY A 66 -4.72 -11.67 0.28
CA GLY A 66 -4.19 -10.78 -0.73
C GLY A 66 -3.61 -9.53 -0.10
N SER A 67 -2.67 -8.93 -0.81
CA SER A 67 -2.06 -7.68 -0.41
C SER A 67 -1.85 -6.75 -1.59
N GLY A 68 -1.62 -5.48 -1.33
CA GLY A 68 -1.17 -4.53 -2.31
C GLY A 68 0.30 -4.76 -2.65
N GLU A 69 0.64 -4.77 -3.92
CA GLU A 69 2.00 -4.92 -4.42
C GLU A 69 2.36 -3.73 -5.30
N PHE A 70 3.57 -3.22 -5.12
CA PHE A 70 4.18 -2.27 -6.04
C PHE A 70 4.96 -3.00 -7.12
N TYR A 71 4.85 -2.56 -8.35
CA TYR A 71 5.64 -3.10 -9.45
C TYR A 71 6.07 -2.00 -10.40
N TRP A 72 7.18 -2.23 -11.09
CA TRP A 72 7.66 -1.32 -12.11
C TRP A 72 7.01 -1.65 -13.47
N ASP A 73 6.28 -0.68 -14.03
CA ASP A 73 5.74 -0.80 -15.39
C ASP A 73 6.79 -0.32 -16.40
N GLU A 74 7.40 -1.26 -17.11
CA GLU A 74 8.43 -0.99 -18.12
C GLU A 74 7.91 -0.18 -19.30
N HIS A 75 6.64 -0.31 -19.66
CA HIS A 75 6.03 0.38 -20.78
C HIS A 75 5.74 1.84 -20.42
N ALA A 76 5.15 2.05 -19.27
CA ALA A 76 4.83 3.38 -18.76
C ALA A 76 6.01 4.06 -18.07
N ARG A 77 7.10 3.33 -17.79
CA ARG A 77 8.26 3.77 -17.01
C ARG A 77 7.88 4.45 -15.70
N LYS A 78 6.99 3.81 -14.98
CA LYS A 78 6.49 4.31 -13.69
C LYS A 78 6.32 3.18 -12.70
N LEU A 79 6.36 3.52 -11.42
CA LEU A 79 5.88 2.65 -10.36
C LEU A 79 4.36 2.61 -10.42
N ASP A 80 3.79 1.40 -10.39
CA ASP A 80 2.35 1.16 -10.40
C ASP A 80 1.98 0.16 -9.32
N THR A 81 0.70 -0.09 -9.12
CA THR A 81 0.18 -0.93 -8.05
C THR A 81 -0.74 -2.01 -8.60
N ARG A 82 -0.71 -3.17 -7.96
CA ARG A 82 -1.65 -4.26 -8.24
C ARG A 82 -1.99 -5.03 -6.97
N THR A 83 -2.99 -5.88 -7.05
CA THR A 83 -3.30 -6.84 -5.99
C THR A 83 -2.50 -8.12 -6.20
N ALA A 84 -1.80 -8.55 -5.16
CA ALA A 84 -1.13 -9.84 -5.09
C ALA A 84 -1.98 -10.82 -4.29
N TRP A 85 -2.57 -11.83 -4.97
CA TRP A 85 -3.38 -12.85 -4.33
C TRP A 85 -2.51 -13.90 -3.67
N PHE A 86 -2.86 -14.29 -2.45
CA PHE A 86 -2.17 -15.32 -1.65
C PHE A 86 -0.67 -15.04 -1.45
N ARG A 87 -0.29 -13.78 -1.50
CA ARG A 87 1.05 -13.30 -1.21
C ARG A 87 0.99 -12.21 -0.17
N ASP A 88 1.99 -12.18 0.68
CA ASP A 88 2.26 -11.08 1.60
C ASP A 88 3.27 -10.14 0.96
N CYS A 89 2.80 -8.94 0.65
CA CYS A 89 3.63 -7.85 0.14
C CYS A 89 3.56 -6.62 1.08
N VAL A 90 3.10 -6.83 2.33
CA VAL A 90 3.03 -5.78 3.35
C VAL A 90 4.29 -5.86 4.20
N GLY A 91 5.31 -5.09 3.81
CA GLY A 91 6.57 -5.11 4.52
C GLY A 91 7.41 -3.86 4.27
N ILE A 92 8.32 -3.59 5.22
CA ILE A 92 9.26 -2.45 5.10
C ILE A 92 10.18 -2.65 3.88
N ALA A 93 10.61 -3.86 3.61
CA ALA A 93 11.52 -4.15 2.50
C ALA A 93 10.87 -3.83 1.14
N GLU A 94 9.62 -4.23 0.95
CA GLU A 94 8.82 -3.96 -0.24
C GLU A 94 8.59 -2.46 -0.44
N LEU A 95 8.27 -1.74 0.66
CA LEU A 95 8.10 -0.29 0.63
C LEU A 95 9.41 0.44 0.32
N GLN A 96 10.53 -0.02 0.90
CA GLN A 96 11.86 0.55 0.61
C GLN A 96 12.25 0.34 -0.84
N GLU A 97 12.06 -0.86 -1.39
CA GLU A 97 12.34 -1.16 -2.79
C GLU A 97 11.49 -0.28 -3.73
N ALA A 98 10.19 -0.16 -3.45
CA ALA A 98 9.29 0.68 -4.21
C ALA A 98 9.70 2.15 -4.16
N LEU A 99 10.07 2.66 -2.97
CA LEU A 99 10.53 4.03 -2.78
C LEU A 99 11.82 4.32 -3.54
N LEU A 100 12.79 3.40 -3.50
CA LEU A 100 14.04 3.56 -4.23
C LEU A 100 13.82 3.57 -5.75
N LYS A 101 13.02 2.65 -6.28
CA LYS A 101 12.64 2.64 -7.70
C LYS A 101 11.92 3.93 -8.11
N TYR A 102 11.03 4.42 -7.26
CA TYR A 102 10.34 5.68 -7.48
C TYR A 102 11.33 6.85 -7.54
N ALA A 103 12.21 6.97 -6.54
CA ALA A 103 13.22 8.03 -6.47
C ALA A 103 14.19 7.99 -7.68
N GLU A 104 14.62 6.80 -8.09
CA GLU A 104 15.46 6.63 -9.29
C GLU A 104 14.74 7.11 -10.56
N SER A 105 13.47 6.77 -10.72
CA SER A 105 12.68 7.18 -11.88
C SER A 105 12.53 8.70 -11.99
N ARG A 106 12.58 9.39 -10.85
CA ARG A 106 12.51 10.86 -10.74
C ARG A 106 13.87 11.53 -10.74
N ASN A 107 14.96 10.74 -10.81
CA ASN A 107 16.34 11.22 -10.66
C ASN A 107 16.55 12.02 -9.36
N CYS A 108 15.99 11.52 -8.27
CA CYS A 108 16.02 12.13 -6.95
C CYS A 108 16.78 11.24 -5.96
N ASP A 109 17.25 11.87 -4.89
CA ASP A 109 17.71 11.21 -3.68
C ASP A 109 16.64 11.29 -2.60
N VAL A 110 16.61 10.32 -1.70
CA VAL A 110 15.70 10.29 -0.56
C VAL A 110 16.36 11.03 0.61
N ALA A 111 15.77 12.14 1.05
CA ALA A 111 16.32 12.97 2.12
C ALA A 111 15.79 12.59 3.51
N GLU A 112 14.48 12.35 3.60
CA GLU A 112 13.81 12.02 4.85
C GLU A 112 12.85 10.86 4.62
N VAL A 113 12.74 9.96 5.61
CA VAL A 113 11.84 8.80 5.55
C VAL A 113 11.15 8.63 6.90
N SER A 114 9.83 8.44 6.86
CA SER A 114 9.01 8.08 8.02
C SER A 114 8.15 6.87 7.67
N TYR A 115 8.08 5.91 8.58
CA TYR A 115 7.27 4.71 8.41
C TYR A 115 6.02 4.77 9.28
N PHE A 116 4.97 4.18 8.77
CA PHE A 116 3.72 3.96 9.48
C PHE A 116 3.38 2.47 9.43
N ASP A 117 2.96 1.93 10.56
CA ASP A 117 2.54 0.53 10.70
C ASP A 117 1.27 0.47 11.56
N SER A 118 0.32 -0.34 11.15
CA SER A 118 -0.95 -0.49 11.85
C SER A 118 -1.59 -1.83 11.52
N ASP A 119 -1.72 -2.65 12.54
CA ASP A 119 -2.43 -3.93 12.46
C ASP A 119 -3.80 -3.84 13.09
N THR A 120 -4.79 -4.43 12.44
CA THR A 120 -6.15 -4.52 12.93
C THR A 120 -6.62 -5.97 12.86
N SER A 121 -7.15 -6.47 13.97
CA SER A 121 -7.70 -7.82 14.03
C SER A 121 -9.21 -7.79 14.18
N TYR A 122 -9.91 -8.60 13.39
CA TYR A 122 -11.34 -8.76 13.46
C TYR A 122 -11.68 -10.17 13.91
N ALA A 123 -12.50 -10.29 14.95
CA ALA A 123 -13.10 -11.57 15.31
C ALA A 123 -14.23 -11.87 14.32
N GLY A 124 -14.11 -12.93 13.56
CA GLY A 124 -15.16 -13.37 12.65
C GLY A 124 -16.38 -13.91 13.44
N VAL A 125 -17.53 -13.85 12.81
CA VAL A 125 -18.83 -14.24 13.39
C VAL A 125 -18.81 -15.71 13.80
N SER A 126 -19.06 -15.97 15.09
CA SER A 126 -19.38 -17.31 15.61
C SER A 126 -20.80 -17.67 15.19
N TYR A 127 -20.96 -18.67 14.35
CA TYR A 127 -22.24 -19.32 14.11
C TYR A 127 -22.19 -20.70 14.76
N GLU A 128 -23.00 -20.88 15.80
CA GLU A 128 -23.27 -22.16 16.49
C GLU A 128 -22.07 -23.10 16.69
N GLY A 129 -21.08 -22.68 17.49
CA GLY A 129 -20.01 -23.56 17.95
C GLY A 129 -18.90 -23.88 16.95
N ILE A 130 -18.90 -23.29 15.76
CA ILE A 130 -17.79 -23.34 14.83
C ILE A 130 -16.79 -22.25 15.24
N ILE A 131 -15.53 -22.63 15.37
CA ILE A 131 -14.40 -21.73 15.63
C ILE A 131 -14.49 -20.57 14.63
N GLY A 132 -14.69 -19.36 15.13
CA GLY A 132 -14.79 -18.17 14.28
C GLY A 132 -13.53 -18.02 13.44
N ILE A 133 -13.69 -17.82 12.15
CA ILE A 133 -12.58 -17.45 11.27
C ILE A 133 -12.11 -16.07 11.70
N LEU A 134 -10.88 -16.00 12.15
CA LEU A 134 -10.26 -14.75 12.57
C LEU A 134 -9.62 -14.11 11.33
N PHE A 135 -10.02 -12.89 11.07
CA PHE A 135 -9.44 -12.05 10.02
C PHE A 135 -8.53 -11.02 10.65
N GLY A 136 -7.48 -10.67 9.95
CA GLY A 136 -6.61 -9.57 10.30
C GLY A 136 -6.30 -8.75 9.07
N SER A 137 -6.11 -7.44 9.23
CA SER A 137 -5.54 -6.58 8.21
C SER A 137 -4.27 -5.96 8.74
N SER A 138 -3.26 -5.89 7.89
CA SER A 138 -2.01 -5.16 8.15
C SER A 138 -1.92 -4.02 7.15
N ASN A 139 -1.56 -2.85 7.65
CA ASN A 139 -1.36 -1.66 6.81
C ASN A 139 0.00 -1.09 7.11
N MET A 140 0.78 -0.87 6.09
CA MET A 140 2.10 -0.27 6.21
C MET A 140 2.28 0.85 5.19
N GLY A 141 2.98 1.90 5.58
CA GLY A 141 3.23 3.02 4.70
C GLY A 141 4.59 3.66 4.97
N VAL A 142 5.07 4.34 3.95
CA VAL A 142 6.27 5.18 4.03
C VAL A 142 5.97 6.54 3.45
N SER A 143 6.36 7.58 4.19
CA SER A 143 6.38 8.96 3.72
C SER A 143 7.82 9.38 3.53
N ALA A 144 8.14 9.96 2.40
CA ALA A 144 9.50 10.40 2.11
C ALA A 144 9.54 11.77 1.43
N VAL A 145 10.65 12.47 1.64
CA VAL A 145 11.00 13.71 0.96
C VAL A 145 12.07 13.39 -0.07
N LEU A 146 11.81 13.70 -1.32
CA LEU A 146 12.74 13.51 -2.43
C LEU A 146 13.37 14.85 -2.82
N VAL A 147 14.68 14.84 -3.04
CA VAL A 147 15.44 15.99 -3.52
C VAL A 147 16.14 15.65 -4.84
N PRO A 148 16.19 16.56 -5.81
CA PRO A 148 16.89 16.33 -7.06
C PRO A 148 18.38 16.02 -6.84
N ARG A 149 18.92 15.04 -7.54
CA ARG A 149 20.36 14.75 -7.51
C ARG A 149 21.16 15.92 -8.02
N LYS A 150 22.17 16.35 -7.25
CA LYS A 150 23.02 17.51 -7.60
C LYS A 150 23.72 17.41 -8.96
N ASN A 151 23.89 16.20 -9.49
CA ASN A 151 24.56 15.96 -10.76
C ASN A 151 23.64 16.14 -11.99
N ALA A 152 22.34 16.38 -11.82
CA ALA A 152 21.40 16.57 -12.92
C ALA A 152 21.34 18.02 -13.43
N VAL A 153 21.96 18.96 -12.73
CA VAL A 153 21.89 20.40 -13.06
C VAL A 153 22.96 20.85 -14.07
N ASN A 154 23.92 19.97 -14.42
CA ASN A 154 25.06 20.31 -15.30
C ASN A 154 25.10 19.51 -16.62
N LYS A 155 23.96 19.18 -17.22
CA LYS A 155 23.94 18.69 -18.61
C LYS A 155 22.93 19.44 -19.46
#